data_9506b3629cd99f5534fd960f76483586
#
_entry.id   9506b3629cd99f5534fd960f76483586
#
_cell.length_a   1.000
_cell.length_b   1.000
_cell.length_c   1.000
_cell.angle_alpha   90.00
_cell.angle_beta   90.00
_cell.angle_gamma   90.00
#
_symmetry.space_group_name_H-M   'P 1'
#
loop_
_entity.id
_entity.type
_entity.pdbx_description
1 polymer ?
#
loop_
_entity_poly.entity_id
_entity_poly.type
_entity_poly.pdbx_seq_one_letter_code
_entity_poly.pdbx_strand_id
1 'polypeptide(L)'
;MQKHYSRNRNLVAAVCVAATLIGSGCVSQRTRPEWQQPISAEPYQEDTIVREAEAFFGRGAQGLADVLNRAFRDNGPPDAYIKGEEGAGSLGIGLRYGHGTLYLKDGTSLKVYWRGPSIGIDVGGSAAKTFVLVYRLASIEALFQRFGGVEGSLYYIGGIGVNYNRSNDTVLAPVRFGVGWRQGINVGYLHLSPERSWIPF
;
A
#
# COMPACT_ATOMS: atom_id res chain seq x y z
N MET A 1 14.43 -28.97 97.24
CA MET A 1 13.88 -27.73 97.95
C MET A 1 13.47 -26.74 96.86
N GLN A 2 12.16 -26.44 96.81
CA GLN A 2 11.52 -25.26 96.22
C GLN A 2 11.71 -25.01 94.69
N LYS A 3 10.78 -24.72 94.06
CA LYS A 3 9.34 -24.31 93.91
C LYS A 3 9.14 -23.71 92.52
N HIS A 4 8.10 -24.20 91.92
CA HIS A 4 7.12 -23.45 91.16
C HIS A 4 7.48 -22.10 90.58
N TYR A 5 7.30 -21.89 89.32
CA TYR A 5 6.26 -20.93 88.83
C TYR A 5 5.87 -21.11 87.39
N SER A 6 4.63 -21.48 87.19
CA SER A 6 3.90 -21.47 85.93
C SER A 6 3.70 -20.04 85.45
N ARG A 7 3.89 -19.78 84.16
CA ARG A 7 3.24 -18.63 83.58
C ARG A 7 2.91 -18.86 82.11
N ASN A 8 1.63 -19.17 81.95
CA ASN A 8 1.00 -19.11 80.64
C ASN A 8 1.17 -17.72 80.02
N ARG A 9 1.67 -17.66 78.81
CA ARG A 9 1.52 -16.47 77.99
C ARG A 9 0.99 -16.91 76.62
N ASN A 10 -0.28 -16.63 76.45
CA ASN A 10 -0.99 -16.74 75.16
C ASN A 10 -0.30 -15.93 74.13
N LEU A 11 0.28 -16.59 73.15
CA LEU A 11 0.74 -15.96 71.86
C LEU A 11 -0.45 -15.95 70.91
N VAL A 12 -1.05 -14.77 70.79
CA VAL A 12 -2.03 -14.46 69.76
C VAL A 12 -1.30 -14.43 68.47
N ALA A 13 -1.50 -15.47 67.62
CA ALA A 13 -1.02 -15.45 66.26
C ALA A 13 -1.89 -14.53 65.42
N ALA A 14 -1.37 -13.34 65.11
CA ALA A 14 -1.98 -12.43 64.17
C ALA A 14 -1.75 -13.00 62.75
N VAL A 15 -2.81 -13.55 62.16
CA VAL A 15 -2.83 -13.95 60.74
C VAL A 15 -2.97 -12.70 59.90
N CYS A 16 -1.89 -12.20 59.36
CA CYS A 16 -1.92 -11.19 58.29
C CYS A 16 -2.36 -11.84 57.00
N VAL A 17 -3.64 -11.71 56.67
CA VAL A 17 -4.16 -12.00 55.31
C VAL A 17 -3.72 -10.87 54.40
N ALA A 18 -2.64 -11.09 53.67
CA ALA A 18 -2.23 -10.20 52.56
C ALA A 18 -3.17 -10.47 51.39
N ALA A 19 -4.19 -9.63 51.25
CA ALA A 19 -5.02 -9.60 50.04
C ALA A 19 -4.18 -9.04 48.88
N THR A 20 -3.60 -9.90 48.06
CA THR A 20 -3.03 -9.54 46.79
C THR A 20 -4.16 -9.21 45.81
N LEU A 21 -4.47 -7.93 45.68
CA LEU A 21 -5.28 -7.39 44.59
C LEU A 21 -4.49 -7.59 43.27
N ILE A 22 -4.77 -8.70 42.58
CA ILE A 22 -4.37 -8.88 41.20
C ILE A 22 -5.25 -7.93 40.39
N GLY A 23 -4.75 -6.72 40.20
CA GLY A 23 -5.33 -5.79 39.23
C GLY A 23 -5.20 -6.39 37.83
N SER A 24 -6.27 -7.02 37.34
CA SER A 24 -6.40 -7.36 35.92
C SER A 24 -6.46 -6.06 35.13
N GLY A 25 -5.28 -5.49 34.84
CA GLY A 25 -5.16 -4.42 33.89
C GLY A 25 -5.57 -4.97 32.53
N CYS A 26 -6.77 -4.64 32.08
CA CYS A 26 -7.12 -4.74 30.68
C CYS A 26 -6.13 -3.87 29.91
N VAL A 27 -5.03 -4.46 29.46
CA VAL A 27 -4.19 -3.85 28.44
C VAL A 27 -5.07 -3.81 27.20
N SER A 28 -5.69 -2.66 26.96
CA SER A 28 -6.33 -2.38 25.68
C SER A 28 -5.25 -2.52 24.64
N GLN A 29 -5.22 -3.67 23.95
CA GLN A 29 -4.39 -3.85 22.77
C GLN A 29 -4.90 -2.81 21.77
N ARG A 30 -4.17 -1.70 21.63
CA ARG A 30 -4.35 -0.81 20.49
C ARG A 30 -4.08 -1.67 19.28
N THR A 31 -5.15 -2.12 18.64
CA THR A 31 -5.05 -2.75 17.33
C THR A 31 -4.30 -1.77 16.43
N ARG A 32 -3.14 -2.21 15.94
CA ARG A 32 -2.41 -1.40 14.96
C ARG A 32 -3.34 -1.12 13.78
N PRO A 33 -3.34 0.10 13.26
CA PRO A 33 -4.09 0.37 12.05
C PRO A 33 -3.76 -0.67 10.97
N GLU A 34 -4.72 -1.05 10.17
CA GLU A 34 -4.60 -2.09 9.14
C GLU A 34 -3.37 -1.91 8.23
N TRP A 35 -3.01 -0.67 7.94
CA TRP A 35 -1.85 -0.31 7.14
C TRP A 35 -0.46 -0.53 7.82
N GLN A 36 -0.41 -0.82 9.12
CA GLN A 36 0.82 -1.16 9.86
C GLN A 36 1.07 -2.68 9.97
N GLN A 37 0.21 -3.49 9.41
CA GLN A 37 0.38 -4.94 9.44
C GLN A 37 1.36 -5.39 8.35
N PRO A 38 2.24 -6.39 8.66
CA PRO A 38 3.03 -7.05 7.63
C PRO A 38 2.11 -7.70 6.60
N ILE A 39 2.44 -7.56 5.34
CA ILE A 39 1.69 -8.25 4.28
C ILE A 39 2.11 -9.71 4.16
N SER A 40 1.22 -10.55 3.62
CA SER A 40 1.57 -11.92 3.26
C SER A 40 2.69 -11.93 2.22
N ALA A 41 3.73 -12.72 2.45
CA ALA A 41 4.91 -12.78 1.60
C ALA A 41 4.66 -13.47 0.24
N GLU A 42 3.47 -14.03 0.00
CA GLU A 42 3.19 -14.71 -1.26
C GLU A 42 2.68 -13.73 -2.33
N PRO A 43 3.37 -13.64 -3.49
CA PRO A 43 2.92 -12.80 -4.58
C PRO A 43 1.67 -13.38 -5.28
N TYR A 44 1.00 -12.54 -6.06
CA TYR A 44 -0.12 -12.97 -6.90
C TYR A 44 0.35 -13.88 -8.04
N GLN A 45 -0.53 -14.80 -8.46
CA GLN A 45 -0.34 -15.51 -9.71
C GLN A 45 -0.57 -14.57 -10.90
N GLU A 46 0.29 -14.66 -11.92
CA GLU A 46 0.22 -13.79 -13.11
C GLU A 46 -1.15 -13.85 -13.80
N ASP A 47 -1.71 -15.06 -13.95
CA ASP A 47 -3.05 -15.27 -14.54
C ASP A 47 -4.16 -14.53 -13.76
N THR A 48 -4.03 -14.43 -12.43
CA THR A 48 -4.98 -13.70 -11.62
C THR A 48 -4.90 -12.20 -11.92
N ILE A 49 -3.69 -11.67 -12.01
CA ILE A 49 -3.47 -10.26 -12.35
C ILE A 49 -3.98 -9.93 -13.75
N VAL A 50 -3.75 -10.82 -14.73
CA VAL A 50 -4.27 -10.63 -16.09
C VAL A 50 -5.80 -10.55 -16.09
N ARG A 51 -6.48 -11.49 -15.42
CA ARG A 51 -7.96 -11.47 -15.30
C ARG A 51 -8.47 -10.21 -14.62
N GLU A 52 -7.82 -9.78 -13.54
CA GLU A 52 -8.21 -8.57 -12.81
C GLU A 52 -8.03 -7.29 -13.63
N ALA A 53 -6.95 -7.21 -14.41
CA ALA A 53 -6.69 -6.10 -15.30
C ALA A 53 -7.66 -6.08 -16.50
N GLU A 54 -7.94 -7.23 -17.11
CA GLU A 54 -8.94 -7.35 -18.18
C GLU A 54 -10.35 -7.00 -17.71
N ALA A 55 -10.73 -7.44 -16.51
CA ALA A 55 -12.02 -7.07 -15.92
C ALA A 55 -12.11 -5.56 -15.67
N PHE A 56 -11.02 -4.94 -15.29
CA PHE A 56 -10.95 -3.51 -15.00
C PHE A 56 -10.93 -2.62 -16.25
N PHE A 57 -10.07 -2.92 -17.22
CA PHE A 57 -9.98 -2.13 -18.46
C PHE A 57 -11.05 -2.47 -19.50
N GLY A 58 -11.57 -3.66 -19.46
CA GLY A 58 -12.44 -4.28 -20.47
C GLY A 58 -11.72 -5.38 -21.23
N ARG A 59 -12.45 -6.46 -21.53
CA ARG A 59 -11.90 -7.59 -22.31
C ARG A 59 -11.49 -7.11 -23.71
N GLY A 60 -10.33 -7.57 -24.15
CA GLY A 60 -9.81 -7.24 -25.50
C GLY A 60 -9.12 -5.89 -25.56
N ALA A 61 -8.76 -5.27 -24.45
CA ALA A 61 -7.88 -4.11 -24.44
C ALA A 61 -6.57 -4.46 -25.15
N GLN A 62 -6.43 -3.97 -26.39
CA GLN A 62 -5.30 -4.29 -27.24
C GLN A 62 -3.98 -3.87 -26.58
N GLY A 63 -3.01 -4.76 -26.52
CA GLY A 63 -1.69 -4.50 -25.92
C GLY A 63 -1.64 -4.71 -24.40
N LEU A 64 -2.76 -4.97 -23.69
CA LEU A 64 -2.76 -5.17 -22.24
C LEU A 64 -1.90 -6.37 -21.84
N ALA A 65 -2.08 -7.51 -22.50
CA ALA A 65 -1.30 -8.72 -22.23
C ALA A 65 0.20 -8.49 -22.43
N ASP A 66 0.60 -7.78 -23.48
CA ASP A 66 2.01 -7.48 -23.76
C ASP A 66 2.63 -6.58 -22.69
N VAL A 67 1.87 -5.57 -22.23
CA VAL A 67 2.30 -4.66 -21.16
C VAL A 67 2.45 -5.40 -19.84
N LEU A 68 1.49 -6.26 -19.47
CA LEU A 68 1.56 -7.06 -18.24
C LEU A 68 2.70 -8.08 -18.31
N ASN A 69 2.85 -8.81 -19.43
CA ASN A 69 3.96 -9.74 -19.64
C ASN A 69 5.31 -9.03 -19.57
N ARG A 70 5.41 -7.80 -20.03
CA ARG A 70 6.62 -6.99 -19.87
C ARG A 70 6.89 -6.71 -18.39
N ALA A 71 5.87 -6.28 -17.64
CA ALA A 71 6.01 -5.97 -16.22
C ALA A 71 6.41 -7.21 -15.40
N PHE A 72 5.88 -8.40 -15.73
CA PHE A 72 6.24 -9.67 -15.07
C PHE A 72 7.66 -10.09 -15.40
N ARG A 73 8.10 -9.96 -16.65
CA ARG A 73 9.50 -10.26 -17.02
C ARG A 73 10.49 -9.35 -16.29
N ASP A 74 10.14 -8.08 -16.10
CA ASP A 74 11.06 -7.10 -15.52
C ASP A 74 11.10 -7.19 -13.98
N ASN A 75 10.00 -7.59 -13.31
CA ASN A 75 9.88 -7.52 -11.86
C ASN A 75 9.38 -8.81 -11.18
N GLY A 76 8.95 -9.83 -11.94
CA GLY A 76 8.29 -11.02 -11.43
C GLY A 76 6.80 -10.80 -11.12
N PRO A 77 6.15 -11.73 -10.41
CA PRO A 77 4.78 -11.59 -9.96
C PRO A 77 4.64 -10.51 -8.88
N PRO A 78 3.56 -9.69 -8.90
CA PRO A 78 3.37 -8.61 -7.93
C PRO A 78 2.83 -9.10 -6.59
N ASP A 79 3.16 -8.38 -5.52
CA ASP A 79 2.65 -8.63 -4.16
C ASP A 79 1.23 -8.08 -3.96
N ALA A 80 0.92 -7.00 -4.67
CA ALA A 80 -0.36 -6.31 -4.60
C ALA A 80 -0.66 -5.60 -5.92
N TYR A 81 -1.92 -5.16 -6.07
CA TYR A 81 -2.29 -4.27 -7.18
C TYR A 81 -3.29 -3.20 -6.72
N ILE A 82 -3.33 -2.09 -7.46
CA ILE A 82 -4.26 -0.99 -7.22
C ILE A 82 -5.13 -0.82 -8.46
N LYS A 83 -6.45 -0.76 -8.28
CA LYS A 83 -7.41 -0.33 -9.30
C LYS A 83 -7.86 1.09 -8.99
N GLY A 84 -7.76 1.99 -9.94
CA GLY A 84 -8.15 3.36 -9.69
C GLY A 84 -8.21 4.23 -10.93
N GLU A 85 -8.39 5.50 -10.69
CA GLU A 85 -8.52 6.52 -11.71
C GLU A 85 -7.58 7.68 -11.39
N GLU A 86 -6.99 8.25 -12.42
CA GLU A 86 -6.19 9.45 -12.26
C GLU A 86 -6.60 10.53 -13.27
N GLY A 87 -6.60 11.76 -12.82
CA GLY A 87 -6.73 12.93 -13.64
C GLY A 87 -5.43 13.73 -13.64
N ALA A 88 -5.08 14.28 -14.78
CA ALA A 88 -4.00 15.22 -14.90
C ALA A 88 -4.51 16.50 -15.57
N GLY A 89 -4.02 17.65 -15.09
CA GLY A 89 -4.31 18.94 -15.69
C GLY A 89 -3.00 19.68 -15.92
N SER A 90 -2.64 19.93 -17.19
CA SER A 90 -1.49 20.75 -17.51
C SER A 90 -1.53 21.36 -18.89
N LEU A 91 -1.00 22.58 -18.98
CA LEU A 91 -0.51 23.19 -20.21
C LEU A 91 1.02 23.27 -20.08
N GLY A 92 1.71 22.12 -20.32
CA GLY A 92 3.16 21.99 -20.17
C GLY A 92 3.57 21.21 -18.91
N ILE A 93 3.71 21.86 -17.76
CA ILE A 93 3.96 21.22 -16.47
C ILE A 93 2.68 21.31 -15.65
N GLY A 94 2.22 20.20 -15.11
CA GLY A 94 0.99 20.13 -14.32
C GLY A 94 1.08 19.19 -13.15
N LEU A 95 -0.08 18.91 -12.59
CA LEU A 95 -0.25 18.01 -11.47
C LEU A 95 -1.15 16.84 -11.87
N ARG A 96 -0.82 15.69 -11.34
CA ARG A 96 -1.57 14.46 -11.46
C ARG A 96 -2.12 14.10 -10.09
N TYR A 97 -3.40 13.78 -10.05
CA TYR A 97 -4.08 13.27 -8.87
C TYR A 97 -4.83 12.01 -9.21
N GLY A 98 -4.74 11.02 -8.36
CA GLY A 98 -5.48 9.80 -8.51
C GLY A 98 -5.96 9.23 -7.19
N HIS A 99 -6.87 8.30 -7.28
CA HIS A 99 -7.38 7.52 -6.16
C HIS A 99 -7.75 6.14 -6.62
N GLY A 100 -7.73 5.19 -5.71
CA GLY A 100 -8.06 3.80 -6.01
C GLY A 100 -8.18 2.94 -4.78
N THR A 101 -8.23 1.64 -5.01
CA THR A 101 -8.24 0.63 -3.96
C THR A 101 -7.05 -0.30 -4.17
N LEU A 102 -6.23 -0.45 -3.15
CA LEU A 102 -5.18 -1.46 -3.06
C LEU A 102 -5.84 -2.79 -2.71
N TYR A 103 -5.39 -3.87 -3.32
CA TYR A 103 -5.80 -5.24 -3.07
C TYR A 103 -4.59 -6.08 -2.73
N LEU A 104 -4.62 -6.73 -1.57
CA LEU A 104 -3.62 -7.68 -1.11
C LEU A 104 -4.14 -9.12 -1.27
N LYS A 105 -3.24 -10.07 -1.39
CA LYS A 105 -3.58 -11.48 -1.62
C LYS A 105 -4.35 -12.12 -0.47
N ASP A 106 -4.19 -11.63 0.74
CA ASP A 106 -4.94 -12.08 1.94
C ASP A 106 -6.40 -11.61 1.98
N GLY A 107 -6.85 -10.86 0.96
CA GLY A 107 -8.19 -10.29 0.87
C GLY A 107 -8.31 -8.88 1.45
N THR A 108 -7.27 -8.37 2.09
CA THR A 108 -7.24 -6.98 2.57
C THR A 108 -7.38 -6.02 1.42
N SER A 109 -8.23 -5.01 1.58
CA SER A 109 -8.36 -3.93 0.61
C SER A 109 -8.51 -2.59 1.32
N LEU A 110 -7.81 -1.56 0.82
CA LEU A 110 -7.85 -0.22 1.39
C LEU A 110 -7.79 0.86 0.32
N LYS A 111 -8.38 2.02 0.63
CA LYS A 111 -8.32 3.18 -0.25
C LYS A 111 -6.94 3.79 -0.21
N VAL A 112 -6.47 4.16 -1.40
CA VAL A 112 -5.19 4.84 -1.59
C VAL A 112 -5.37 6.03 -2.50
N TYR A 113 -4.58 7.05 -2.27
CA TYR A 113 -4.54 8.28 -3.06
C TYR A 113 -3.12 8.51 -3.55
N TRP A 114 -2.97 9.10 -4.72
CA TRP A 114 -1.65 9.48 -5.22
C TRP A 114 -1.66 10.83 -5.89
N ARG A 115 -0.50 11.44 -5.92
CA ARG A 115 -0.25 12.72 -6.57
C ARG A 115 1.18 12.78 -7.07
N GLY A 116 1.41 13.62 -8.05
CA GLY A 116 2.75 13.84 -8.59
C GLY A 116 2.74 14.89 -9.69
N PRO A 117 3.92 15.32 -10.14
CA PRO A 117 4.01 16.14 -11.33
C PRO A 117 3.57 15.34 -12.56
N SER A 118 2.97 16.03 -13.50
CA SER A 118 2.73 15.54 -14.85
C SER A 118 3.39 16.48 -15.86
N ILE A 119 3.98 15.88 -16.89
CA ILE A 119 4.54 16.63 -18.01
C ILE A 119 3.81 16.19 -19.27
N GLY A 120 3.25 17.11 -19.99
CA GLY A 120 2.51 16.83 -21.21
C GLY A 120 1.40 17.84 -21.45
N ILE A 121 0.76 17.73 -22.60
CA ILE A 121 -0.44 18.49 -22.91
C ILE A 121 -1.62 17.57 -22.67
N ASP A 122 -2.14 17.55 -21.46
CA ASP A 122 -3.42 16.92 -21.14
C ASP A 122 -4.52 17.99 -21.17
N VAL A 123 -5.00 18.25 -22.36
CA VAL A 123 -6.18 19.11 -22.57
C VAL A 123 -7.41 18.22 -22.51
N GLY A 124 -8.00 18.12 -21.32
CA GLY A 124 -9.26 17.40 -21.16
C GLY A 124 -9.35 16.73 -19.79
N GLY A 125 -10.28 17.17 -18.95
CA GLY A 125 -10.53 16.67 -17.59
C GLY A 125 -11.13 15.26 -17.52
N SER A 126 -10.71 14.33 -18.36
CA SER A 126 -11.15 12.94 -18.30
C SER A 126 -10.21 12.13 -17.42
N ALA A 127 -10.78 11.51 -16.39
CA ALA A 127 -10.05 10.56 -15.57
C ALA A 127 -9.66 9.33 -16.40
N ALA A 128 -8.37 8.98 -16.37
CA ALA A 128 -7.87 7.77 -17.01
C ALA A 128 -7.88 6.61 -16.01
N LYS A 129 -8.36 5.46 -16.43
CA LYS A 129 -8.22 4.22 -15.66
C LYS A 129 -6.75 3.88 -15.48
N THR A 130 -6.37 3.56 -14.26
CA THR A 130 -5.00 3.21 -13.89
C THR A 130 -4.99 1.92 -13.06
N PHE A 131 -4.22 0.94 -13.53
CA PHE A 131 -3.99 -0.33 -12.81
C PHE A 131 -2.52 -0.36 -12.41
N VAL A 132 -2.23 -0.32 -11.11
CA VAL A 132 -0.84 -0.26 -10.63
C VAL A 132 -0.44 -1.60 -10.06
N LEU A 133 0.60 -2.22 -10.62
CA LEU A 133 1.25 -3.39 -10.03
C LEU A 133 2.23 -2.93 -8.96
N VAL A 134 2.24 -3.61 -7.83
CA VAL A 134 3.10 -3.29 -6.68
C VAL A 134 4.01 -4.49 -6.40
N TYR A 135 5.31 -4.24 -6.40
CA TYR A 135 6.33 -5.27 -6.23
C TYR A 135 7.20 -4.99 -5.02
N ARG A 136 7.63 -6.04 -4.34
CA ARG A 136 8.52 -6.00 -3.17
C ARG A 136 7.98 -5.08 -2.07
N LEU A 137 6.68 -5.21 -1.80
CA LEU A 137 6.00 -4.45 -0.76
C LEU A 137 6.19 -5.12 0.60
N ALA A 138 7.05 -4.56 1.44
CA ALA A 138 7.33 -5.12 2.77
C ALA A 138 6.17 -4.94 3.76
N SER A 139 5.43 -3.83 3.66
CA SER A 139 4.26 -3.53 4.46
C SER A 139 3.38 -2.51 3.74
N ILE A 140 2.12 -2.40 4.13
CA ILE A 140 1.21 -1.38 3.59
C ILE A 140 1.75 0.04 3.84
N GLU A 141 2.37 0.27 4.99
CA GLU A 141 2.99 1.56 5.34
C GLU A 141 4.10 1.95 4.35
N ALA A 142 4.89 0.96 3.88
CA ALA A 142 5.94 1.18 2.90
C ALA A 142 5.41 1.68 1.53
N LEU A 143 4.10 1.57 1.30
CA LEU A 143 3.47 2.13 0.11
C LEU A 143 3.30 3.66 0.21
N PHE A 144 3.19 4.22 1.43
CA PHE A 144 2.84 5.62 1.64
C PHE A 144 4.08 6.54 1.66
N GLN A 145 4.69 6.69 0.50
CA GLN A 145 5.91 7.48 0.30
C GLN A 145 6.01 8.01 -1.14
N ARG A 146 7.10 8.67 -1.45
CA ARG A 146 7.42 9.14 -2.80
C ARG A 146 8.21 8.09 -3.56
N PHE A 147 7.76 7.80 -4.78
CA PHE A 147 8.40 6.89 -5.72
C PHE A 147 8.93 7.68 -6.91
N GLY A 148 10.24 7.73 -7.07
CA GLY A 148 10.87 8.37 -8.22
C GLY A 148 10.65 7.59 -9.51
N GLY A 149 10.52 8.29 -10.63
CA GLY A 149 10.44 7.67 -11.94
C GLY A 149 11.76 7.01 -12.33
N VAL A 150 11.71 5.83 -12.93
CA VAL A 150 12.87 5.12 -13.49
C VAL A 150 13.02 5.49 -14.95
N GLU A 151 14.16 6.07 -15.33
CA GLU A 151 14.44 6.44 -16.72
C GLU A 151 14.42 5.23 -17.66
N GLY A 152 13.92 5.43 -18.89
CA GLY A 152 13.86 4.38 -19.90
C GLY A 152 12.86 3.26 -19.61
N SER A 153 12.09 3.34 -18.54
CA SER A 153 11.14 2.30 -18.14
C SER A 153 9.80 2.34 -18.87
N LEU A 154 9.59 3.34 -19.73
CA LEU A 154 8.32 3.47 -20.45
C LEU A 154 8.22 2.42 -21.56
N TYR A 155 7.18 1.60 -21.49
CA TYR A 155 6.76 0.69 -22.56
C TYR A 155 5.32 1.00 -22.94
N TYR A 156 5.06 1.13 -24.24
CA TYR A 156 3.76 1.52 -24.77
C TYR A 156 3.38 0.72 -26.00
N ILE A 157 2.20 0.11 -26.01
CA ILE A 157 1.65 -0.64 -27.15
C ILE A 157 0.11 -0.62 -27.11
N GLY A 158 -0.50 -0.46 -28.27
CA GLY A 158 -1.96 -0.59 -28.44
C GLY A 158 -2.80 0.38 -27.58
N GLY A 159 -2.29 1.57 -27.26
CA GLY A 159 -3.00 2.53 -26.42
C GLY A 159 -2.81 2.34 -24.92
N ILE A 160 -2.01 1.35 -24.50
CA ILE A 160 -1.70 1.06 -23.10
C ILE A 160 -0.22 1.29 -22.86
N GLY A 161 0.12 1.88 -21.75
CA GLY A 161 1.50 2.10 -21.34
C GLY A 161 1.76 1.68 -19.91
N VAL A 162 2.99 1.26 -19.64
CA VAL A 162 3.54 1.04 -18.30
C VAL A 162 4.83 1.81 -18.16
N ASN A 163 5.04 2.34 -16.98
CA ASN A 163 6.32 2.91 -16.55
C ASN A 163 6.61 2.47 -15.13
N TYR A 164 7.87 2.54 -14.70
CA TYR A 164 8.22 2.16 -13.35
C TYR A 164 8.54 3.37 -12.48
N ASN A 165 8.07 3.30 -11.24
CA ASN A 165 8.43 4.22 -10.18
C ASN A 165 9.00 3.41 -9.02
N ARG A 166 10.08 3.86 -8.39
CA ARG A 166 10.78 3.13 -7.34
C ARG A 166 11.02 4.00 -6.12
N SER A 167 10.89 3.38 -4.95
CA SER A 167 11.39 3.91 -3.69
C SER A 167 11.95 2.74 -2.88
N ASN A 168 13.23 2.81 -2.53
CA ASN A 168 13.95 1.68 -1.92
C ASN A 168 13.77 0.41 -2.77
N ASP A 169 13.33 -0.69 -2.17
CA ASP A 169 13.09 -1.95 -2.87
C ASP A 169 11.72 -2.03 -3.54
N THR A 170 10.74 -1.23 -3.08
CA THR A 170 9.38 -1.26 -3.62
C THR A 170 9.33 -0.61 -5.00
N VAL A 171 8.69 -1.30 -5.96
CA VAL A 171 8.47 -0.82 -7.32
C VAL A 171 6.98 -0.76 -7.61
N LEU A 172 6.57 0.35 -8.18
CA LEU A 172 5.23 0.55 -8.74
C LEU A 172 5.32 0.51 -10.26
N ALA A 173 4.42 -0.23 -10.90
CA ALA A 173 4.26 -0.26 -12.34
C ALA A 173 2.83 0.17 -12.73
N PRO A 174 2.57 1.48 -12.81
CA PRO A 174 1.29 1.98 -13.28
C PRO A 174 1.06 1.64 -14.75
N VAL A 175 0.04 0.82 -14.99
CA VAL A 175 -0.51 0.51 -16.31
C VAL A 175 -1.68 1.46 -16.57
N ARG A 176 -1.63 2.20 -17.67
CA ARG A 176 -2.61 3.22 -18.01
C ARG A 176 -3.18 2.99 -19.39
N PHE A 177 -4.48 3.21 -19.51
CA PHE A 177 -5.19 3.16 -20.78
C PHE A 177 -5.70 4.56 -21.12
N GLY A 178 -5.41 5.05 -22.32
CA GLY A 178 -5.95 6.33 -22.77
C GLY A 178 -5.36 6.82 -24.09
N VAL A 179 -6.22 7.47 -24.85
CA VAL A 179 -5.84 8.22 -26.05
C VAL A 179 -5.25 9.56 -25.59
N GLY A 180 -3.96 9.76 -25.78
CA GLY A 180 -3.30 11.01 -25.35
C GLY A 180 -2.02 10.82 -24.57
N TRP A 181 -1.70 9.60 -24.20
CA TRP A 181 -0.42 9.25 -23.59
C TRP A 181 0.72 9.39 -24.61
N ARG A 182 1.00 10.61 -24.99
CA ARG A 182 2.17 10.91 -25.81
C ARG A 182 3.38 10.92 -24.89
N GLN A 183 4.34 10.05 -25.19
CA GLN A 183 5.74 10.00 -24.81
C GLN A 183 6.20 11.15 -23.88
N GLY A 184 5.55 11.32 -22.75
CA GLY A 184 6.01 12.22 -21.70
C GLY A 184 7.11 11.48 -20.94
N ILE A 185 8.31 12.00 -21.01
CA ILE A 185 9.44 11.61 -20.17
C ILE A 185 8.90 11.51 -18.75
N ASN A 186 9.06 10.34 -18.14
CA ASN A 186 8.61 10.11 -16.75
C ASN A 186 9.54 10.85 -15.78
N VAL A 187 9.60 12.18 -15.93
CA VAL A 187 10.37 13.06 -15.09
C VAL A 187 9.46 13.45 -13.94
N GLY A 188 9.65 12.79 -12.82
CA GLY A 188 8.88 13.15 -11.64
C GLY A 188 8.80 12.02 -10.62
N TYR A 189 7.94 12.21 -9.66
CA TYR A 189 7.65 11.23 -8.62
C TYR A 189 6.15 10.95 -8.57
N LEU A 190 5.81 9.84 -7.95
CA LEU A 190 4.47 9.49 -7.55
C LEU A 190 4.44 9.38 -6.02
N HIS A 191 3.65 10.20 -5.36
CA HIS A 191 3.50 10.15 -3.91
C HIS A 191 2.17 9.49 -3.56
N LEU A 192 2.23 8.34 -2.89
CA LEU A 192 1.06 7.65 -2.38
C LEU A 192 0.77 8.06 -0.92
N SER A 193 -0.52 8.12 -0.57
CA SER A 193 -0.98 8.46 0.79
C SER A 193 -2.27 7.72 1.12
N PRO A 194 -2.54 7.41 2.42
CA PRO A 194 -3.80 6.80 2.86
C PRO A 194 -4.96 7.81 2.85
N GLU A 195 -4.64 9.10 2.85
CA GLU A 195 -5.62 10.18 2.89
C GLU A 195 -5.50 11.08 1.67
N ARG A 196 -6.64 11.68 1.30
CA ARG A 196 -6.68 12.66 0.22
C ARG A 196 -5.96 13.93 0.64
N SER A 197 -4.99 14.36 -0.13
CA SER A 197 -4.31 15.65 0.06
C SER A 197 -4.26 16.41 -1.27
N TRP A 198 -4.63 17.68 -1.19
CA TRP A 198 -4.57 18.60 -2.33
C TRP A 198 -3.24 19.36 -2.41
N ILE A 199 -2.42 19.26 -1.35
CA ILE A 199 -1.11 19.91 -1.29
C ILE A 199 -0.14 19.07 -2.12
N PRO A 200 0.44 19.61 -3.20
CA PRO A 200 1.25 18.83 -4.15
C PRO A 200 2.63 18.44 -3.61
N PHE A 201 3.11 19.07 -2.52
CA PHE A 201 4.46 18.90 -1.97
C PHE A 201 4.46 18.47 -0.52
#